data_da3db94dc4b57b0f47e87c2308efd73c
#
_entry.id   da3db94dc4b57b0f47e87c2308efd73c
#
_cell.length_a   1.000
_cell.length_b   1.000
_cell.length_c   1.000
_cell.angle_alpha   90.00
_cell.angle_beta   90.00
_cell.angle_gamma   90.00
#
_symmetry.space_group_name_H-M   'P 1'
#
loop_
_entity.id
_entity.type
_entity.pdbx_description
1 polymer ?
#
loop_
_entity_poly.entity_id
_entity_poly.type
_entity_poly.pdbx_seq_one_letter_code
_entity_poly.pdbx_strand_id
1 'polypeptide(L)'
;MVEAQDRVHTPAERFKELIGPWHETYEAAIYAYVALRTPSGFRLITGRVQWITMATNITVKEFHFESEHIVADRGMATAALCPVDQSIEYALQGKMPGVEREVILPNREGGSLSVTFNHFFPPHISSGPRSPTLIVIGETVHDPNALSDLDWELRSATVPFHSLKDLCDECGLQGEFQYGNSAMLQLIAEAPGHISEKSGFDKGKVRIGCVVGKDTDPARWRAGYRIWDRNGVIHRGSCEGSEWEWTIDGEGRQGMSYIPVKGALMVQVYLSYCGIGLHEFKFADPTGYANLRYKVYEAVASDAGVLERLLQGNGTKKNDADELEAGVSLLLGLLGFSLLPFSMSNVLRDAPDLVALSTNGSILVVECTVGPLDNKGKLGKLAERGLDVRRALEASGTTVPEIQTVLISTVSRGGAVGDMENAGKANIAVLCAEDIRELLEMVPTAPDADEVFDHIKARVPVTQSSLTAGLLSVFQHPNNTF
;
A
#
# COMPACT_ATOMS: atom_id res chain seq x y z
N MET A 1 40.16 10.87 3.81
CA MET A 1 38.78 11.10 4.23
C MET A 1 38.26 12.22 3.34
N VAL A 2 37.54 11.84 2.28
CA VAL A 2 36.85 12.80 1.40
C VAL A 2 35.41 12.87 1.93
N GLU A 3 35.02 14.02 2.46
CA GLU A 3 33.66 14.33 2.82
C GLU A 3 32.83 14.22 1.54
N ALA A 4 32.01 13.15 1.45
CA ALA A 4 30.90 13.11 0.52
C ALA A 4 29.90 14.15 1.04
N GLN A 5 29.91 15.35 0.48
CA GLN A 5 28.79 16.28 0.61
C GLN A 5 27.57 15.57 0.09
N ASP A 6 26.61 15.22 0.97
CA ASP A 6 25.26 14.79 0.60
C ASP A 6 24.63 15.90 -0.25
N ARG A 7 24.74 15.77 -1.57
CA ARG A 7 23.97 16.61 -2.49
C ARG A 7 22.52 16.26 -2.27
N VAL A 8 21.75 17.17 -1.74
CA VAL A 8 20.28 17.06 -1.69
C VAL A 8 19.78 17.09 -3.13
N HIS A 9 19.49 15.91 -3.69
CA HIS A 9 18.93 15.78 -5.03
C HIS A 9 17.58 16.47 -5.11
N THR A 10 17.36 17.26 -6.15
CA THR A 10 16.05 17.86 -6.44
C THR A 10 15.02 16.77 -6.78
N PRO A 11 13.70 17.03 -6.63
CA PRO A 11 12.66 16.08 -7.04
C PRO A 11 12.81 15.61 -8.49
N ALA A 12 13.20 16.49 -9.41
CA ALA A 12 13.40 16.17 -10.81
C ALA A 12 14.63 15.27 -11.04
N GLU A 13 15.74 15.52 -10.34
CA GLU A 13 16.93 14.64 -10.38
C GLU A 13 16.61 13.24 -9.85
N ARG A 14 15.89 13.13 -8.74
CA ARG A 14 15.45 11.84 -8.17
C ARG A 14 14.52 11.10 -9.12
N PHE A 15 13.62 11.81 -9.81
CA PHE A 15 12.75 11.22 -10.82
C PHE A 15 13.56 10.68 -12.00
N LYS A 16 14.47 11.49 -12.58
CA LYS A 16 15.38 11.07 -13.68
C LYS A 16 16.25 9.88 -13.31
N GLU A 17 16.83 9.90 -12.12
CA GLU A 17 17.66 8.80 -11.59
C GLU A 17 16.87 7.50 -11.50
N LEU A 18 15.63 7.57 -10.98
CA LEU A 18 14.79 6.37 -10.83
C LEU A 18 14.41 5.75 -12.17
N ILE A 19 14.00 6.54 -13.16
CA ILE A 19 13.55 6.04 -14.46
C ILE A 19 14.68 5.79 -15.45
N GLY A 20 15.87 6.29 -15.14
CA GLY A 20 17.06 6.20 -16.00
C GLY A 20 17.32 4.83 -16.63
N PRO A 21 17.16 3.71 -15.90
CA PRO A 21 17.39 2.38 -16.45
C PRO A 21 16.45 1.96 -17.60
N TRP A 22 15.29 2.61 -17.77
CA TRP A 22 14.31 2.21 -18.79
C TRP A 22 13.69 3.38 -19.58
N HIS A 23 14.09 4.62 -19.33
CA HIS A 23 13.48 5.79 -20.01
C HIS A 23 13.63 5.76 -21.54
N GLU A 24 14.64 5.08 -22.06
CA GLU A 24 14.85 4.88 -23.50
C GLU A 24 13.94 3.82 -24.12
N THR A 25 13.24 3.02 -23.30
CA THR A 25 12.34 1.95 -23.78
C THR A 25 10.91 2.45 -24.05
N TYR A 26 10.61 3.72 -23.80
CA TYR A 26 9.31 4.27 -24.08
C TYR A 26 9.05 4.44 -25.57
N GLU A 27 7.91 3.92 -26.02
CA GLU A 27 7.49 3.97 -27.42
C GLU A 27 6.64 5.19 -27.74
N ALA A 28 5.83 5.62 -26.75
CA ALA A 28 4.90 6.73 -26.89
C ALA A 28 4.65 7.42 -25.56
N ALA A 29 3.98 8.58 -25.63
CA ALA A 29 3.44 9.30 -24.50
C ALA A 29 1.97 9.59 -24.74
N ILE A 30 1.12 9.30 -23.76
CA ILE A 30 -0.27 9.75 -23.71
C ILE A 30 -0.28 11.10 -23.04
N TYR A 31 -0.87 12.10 -23.70
CA TYR A 31 -1.08 13.40 -23.10
C TYR A 31 -2.57 13.70 -22.92
N ALA A 32 -2.89 14.47 -21.89
CA ALA A 32 -4.21 15.03 -21.66
C ALA A 32 -4.05 16.39 -20.97
N TYR A 33 -4.81 17.38 -21.36
CA TYR A 33 -4.82 18.66 -20.67
C TYR A 33 -6.14 19.41 -20.81
N VAL A 34 -6.40 20.27 -19.84
CA VAL A 34 -7.43 21.29 -19.90
C VAL A 34 -6.77 22.64 -19.60
N ALA A 35 -7.02 23.63 -20.46
CA ALA A 35 -6.41 24.94 -20.34
C ALA A 35 -7.42 26.05 -20.63
N LEU A 36 -7.15 27.24 -20.09
CA LEU A 36 -7.89 28.48 -20.39
C LEU A 36 -7.19 29.25 -21.50
N ARG A 37 -7.99 29.76 -22.41
CA ARG A 37 -7.58 30.74 -23.40
C ARG A 37 -7.53 32.11 -22.72
N THR A 38 -6.40 32.78 -22.85
CA THR A 38 -6.18 34.15 -22.34
C THR A 38 -5.62 35.02 -23.47
N PRO A 39 -5.63 36.36 -23.34
CA PRO A 39 -4.99 37.22 -24.34
C PRO A 39 -3.50 36.95 -24.57
N SER A 40 -2.81 36.32 -23.59
CA SER A 40 -1.39 35.98 -23.66
C SER A 40 -1.13 34.52 -24.10
N GLY A 41 -2.14 33.74 -24.50
CA GLY A 41 -2.03 32.33 -24.88
C GLY A 41 -2.87 31.40 -24.01
N PHE A 42 -2.46 30.12 -23.92
CA PHE A 42 -3.19 29.11 -23.16
C PHE A 42 -2.55 28.88 -21.79
N ARG A 43 -3.35 28.98 -20.73
CA ARG A 43 -2.94 28.74 -19.34
C ARG A 43 -3.46 27.40 -18.88
N LEU A 44 -2.56 26.50 -18.50
CA LEU A 44 -2.90 25.16 -18.00
C LEU A 44 -3.74 25.24 -16.72
N ILE A 45 -4.82 24.50 -16.66
CA ILE A 45 -5.58 24.21 -15.44
C ILE A 45 -5.03 22.92 -14.82
N THR A 46 -5.07 21.84 -15.60
CA THR A 46 -4.51 20.53 -15.22
C THR A 46 -4.05 19.81 -16.47
N GLY A 47 -2.98 19.03 -16.34
CA GLY A 47 -2.44 18.25 -17.44
C GLY A 47 -1.60 17.08 -16.99
N ARG A 48 -1.51 16.10 -17.87
CA ARG A 48 -0.77 14.88 -17.66
C ARG A 48 -0.05 14.45 -18.93
N VAL A 49 1.18 13.96 -18.75
CA VAL A 49 1.92 13.21 -19.76
C VAL A 49 2.33 11.88 -19.14
N GLN A 50 2.02 10.77 -19.79
CA GLN A 50 2.33 9.42 -19.35
C GLN A 50 3.10 8.69 -20.42
N TRP A 51 4.38 8.39 -20.17
CA TRP A 51 5.18 7.56 -21.07
C TRP A 51 4.88 6.10 -20.88
N ILE A 52 4.77 5.37 -21.99
CA ILE A 52 4.39 3.96 -22.06
C ILE A 52 5.37 3.16 -22.92
N THR A 53 5.61 1.91 -22.52
CA THR A 53 6.55 0.98 -23.17
C THR A 53 5.89 -0.05 -24.09
N MET A 54 4.56 -0.17 -24.07
CA MET A 54 3.78 -1.13 -24.86
C MET A 54 2.61 -0.41 -25.53
N ALA A 55 2.95 0.55 -26.41
CA ALA A 55 1.98 1.48 -26.97
C ALA A 55 0.89 0.81 -27.83
N THR A 56 1.19 -0.27 -28.53
CA THR A 56 0.24 -0.94 -29.43
C THR A 56 -0.91 -1.63 -28.73
N ASN A 57 -0.75 -1.99 -27.47
CA ASN A 57 -1.80 -2.62 -26.66
C ASN A 57 -2.76 -1.60 -26.05
N ILE A 58 -2.50 -0.31 -26.25
CA ILE A 58 -3.29 0.77 -25.64
C ILE A 58 -4.02 1.54 -26.75
N THR A 59 -5.35 1.45 -26.76
CA THR A 59 -6.18 2.32 -27.59
C THR A 59 -6.51 3.58 -26.83
N VAL A 60 -5.86 4.69 -27.16
CA VAL A 60 -6.20 6.01 -26.62
C VAL A 60 -7.38 6.55 -27.43
N LYS A 61 -8.52 6.75 -26.76
CA LYS A 61 -9.63 7.48 -27.37
C LYS A 61 -9.23 8.95 -27.44
N GLU A 62 -8.94 9.45 -28.64
CA GLU A 62 -8.70 10.87 -28.84
C GLU A 62 -9.88 11.68 -28.37
N PHE A 63 -9.58 12.85 -27.79
CA PHE A 63 -10.57 13.76 -27.28
C PHE A 63 -10.12 15.18 -27.61
N HIS A 64 -11.05 15.97 -28.14
CA HIS A 64 -10.87 17.38 -28.42
C HIS A 64 -12.12 18.16 -28.04
N PHE A 65 -11.94 19.24 -27.29
CA PHE A 65 -12.98 20.19 -26.99
C PHE A 65 -12.41 21.60 -27.05
N GLU A 66 -13.13 22.51 -27.66
CA GLU A 66 -12.76 23.93 -27.74
C GLU A 66 -14.01 24.81 -27.66
N SER A 67 -13.98 25.80 -26.79
CA SER A 67 -14.99 26.84 -26.62
C SER A 67 -14.33 28.23 -26.67
N GLU A 68 -15.03 29.28 -26.30
CA GLU A 68 -14.49 30.65 -26.31
C GLU A 68 -13.27 30.76 -25.39
N HIS A 69 -13.37 30.21 -24.16
CA HIS A 69 -12.34 30.38 -23.13
C HIS A 69 -11.64 29.07 -22.74
N ILE A 70 -12.14 27.90 -23.14
CA ILE A 70 -11.62 26.60 -22.69
C ILE A 70 -11.16 25.75 -23.88
N VAL A 71 -10.01 25.08 -23.72
CA VAL A 71 -9.54 24.04 -24.62
C VAL A 71 -9.16 22.82 -23.79
N ALA A 72 -9.53 21.64 -24.29
CA ALA A 72 -9.14 20.34 -23.71
C ALA A 72 -8.78 19.37 -24.84
N ASP A 73 -7.65 18.73 -24.70
CA ASP A 73 -7.18 17.71 -25.65
C ASP A 73 -6.63 16.48 -24.90
N ARG A 74 -6.86 15.31 -25.48
CA ARG A 74 -6.20 14.06 -25.15
C ARG A 74 -5.81 13.34 -26.42
N GLY A 75 -4.56 12.85 -26.45
CA GLY A 75 -4.03 12.12 -27.57
C GLY A 75 -2.78 11.35 -27.21
N MET A 76 -2.14 10.81 -28.23
CA MET A 76 -0.89 10.08 -28.11
C MET A 76 0.16 10.71 -29.01
N ALA A 77 1.35 10.96 -28.46
CA ALA A 77 2.54 11.39 -29.18
C ALA A 77 3.56 10.24 -29.24
N THR A 78 4.33 10.17 -30.33
CA THR A 78 5.48 9.25 -30.38
C THR A 78 6.56 9.69 -29.40
N ALA A 79 7.41 8.76 -28.94
CA ALA A 79 8.53 9.10 -28.05
C ALA A 79 9.47 10.15 -28.67
N ALA A 80 9.58 10.22 -29.99
CA ALA A 80 10.38 11.23 -30.68
C ALA A 80 9.81 12.66 -30.56
N LEU A 81 8.48 12.79 -30.48
CA LEU A 81 7.80 14.07 -30.29
C LEU A 81 7.70 14.49 -28.82
N CYS A 82 7.81 13.54 -27.91
CA CYS A 82 7.74 13.76 -26.47
C CYS A 82 8.89 13.05 -25.73
N PRO A 83 10.17 13.41 -25.99
CA PRO A 83 11.32 12.78 -25.35
C PRO A 83 11.33 13.09 -23.86
N VAL A 84 11.66 12.10 -23.02
CA VAL A 84 11.56 12.18 -21.57
C VAL A 84 12.34 13.37 -20.99
N ASP A 85 13.62 13.48 -21.31
CA ASP A 85 14.48 14.54 -20.76
C ASP A 85 14.02 15.94 -21.14
N GLN A 86 13.70 16.15 -22.42
CA GLN A 86 13.20 17.43 -22.91
C GLN A 86 11.85 17.77 -22.30
N SER A 87 10.97 16.79 -22.12
CA SER A 87 9.67 16.98 -21.49
C SER A 87 9.78 17.39 -20.03
N ILE A 88 10.72 16.80 -19.29
CA ILE A 88 11.00 17.22 -17.92
C ILE A 88 11.49 18.66 -17.90
N GLU A 89 12.40 19.04 -18.79
CA GLU A 89 12.89 20.42 -18.89
C GLU A 89 11.77 21.43 -19.22
N TYR A 90 10.89 21.09 -20.16
CA TYR A 90 9.71 21.91 -20.48
C TYR A 90 8.79 22.06 -19.28
N ALA A 91 8.48 20.95 -18.59
CA ALA A 91 7.63 20.99 -17.41
C ALA A 91 8.23 21.86 -16.29
N LEU A 92 9.54 21.80 -16.06
CA LEU A 92 10.23 22.64 -15.08
C LEU A 92 10.24 24.14 -15.47
N GLN A 93 10.11 24.43 -16.77
CA GLN A 93 9.89 25.80 -17.30
C GLN A 93 8.42 26.21 -17.28
N GLY A 94 7.52 25.34 -16.79
CA GLY A 94 6.08 25.58 -16.79
C GLY A 94 5.39 25.38 -18.13
N LYS A 95 5.97 24.61 -19.06
CA LYS A 95 5.40 24.33 -20.38
C LYS A 95 4.88 22.91 -20.44
N MET A 96 3.70 22.73 -21.07
CA MET A 96 3.14 21.40 -21.33
C MET A 96 3.93 20.73 -22.46
N PRO A 97 4.57 19.56 -22.23
CA PRO A 97 5.28 18.86 -23.27
C PRO A 97 4.35 18.00 -24.15
N GLY A 98 4.82 17.64 -25.36
CA GLY A 98 4.14 16.70 -26.25
C GLY A 98 2.92 17.23 -26.99
N VAL A 99 2.63 18.54 -26.93
CA VAL A 99 1.49 19.19 -27.58
C VAL A 99 1.95 20.25 -28.58
N GLU A 100 1.19 20.43 -29.66
CA GLU A 100 1.53 21.41 -30.69
C GLU A 100 1.33 22.86 -30.24
N ARG A 101 0.35 23.08 -29.38
CA ARG A 101 0.02 24.41 -28.82
C ARG A 101 0.91 24.70 -27.62
N GLU A 102 1.38 25.94 -27.50
CA GLU A 102 2.08 26.37 -26.28
C GLU A 102 1.07 26.56 -25.15
N VAL A 103 1.06 25.63 -24.20
CA VAL A 103 0.22 25.66 -22.99
C VAL A 103 1.14 25.87 -21.79
N ILE A 104 0.90 26.93 -21.03
CA ILE A 104 1.78 27.40 -19.96
C ILE A 104 1.12 27.19 -18.60
N LEU A 105 1.86 26.60 -17.67
CA LEU A 105 1.48 26.51 -16.26
C LEU A 105 1.60 27.92 -15.63
N PRO A 106 0.51 28.45 -15.04
CA PRO A 106 0.54 29.81 -14.49
C PRO A 106 1.54 29.92 -13.34
N ASN A 107 2.34 30.99 -13.37
CA ASN A 107 3.31 31.31 -12.32
C ASN A 107 3.38 32.82 -12.13
N ARG A 108 3.61 33.32 -10.89
CA ARG A 108 3.81 34.75 -10.64
C ARG A 108 5.11 35.23 -11.25
N GLU A 109 5.14 36.48 -11.64
CA GLU A 109 6.36 37.16 -12.01
C GLU A 109 7.38 37.05 -10.84
N GLY A 110 8.49 36.36 -11.08
CA GLY A 110 9.52 36.11 -10.06
C GLY A 110 9.23 34.96 -9.07
N GLY A 111 8.09 34.24 -9.21
CA GLY A 111 7.78 33.05 -8.46
C GLY A 111 8.49 31.80 -8.99
N SER A 112 8.67 30.80 -8.15
CA SER A 112 9.15 29.49 -8.56
C SER A 112 8.00 28.47 -8.56
N LEU A 113 7.98 27.60 -9.57
CA LEU A 113 7.09 26.45 -9.60
C LEU A 113 7.43 25.49 -8.45
N SER A 114 6.41 24.94 -7.80
CA SER A 114 6.61 23.87 -6.81
C SER A 114 6.74 22.55 -7.54
N VAL A 115 7.79 21.79 -7.22
CA VAL A 115 8.05 20.48 -7.83
C VAL A 115 8.10 19.41 -6.77
N THR A 116 7.32 18.34 -6.95
CA THR A 116 7.30 17.20 -6.05
C THR A 116 7.50 15.90 -6.83
N PHE A 117 8.04 14.89 -6.17
CA PHE A 117 8.26 13.58 -6.75
C PHE A 117 7.59 12.51 -5.91
N ASN A 118 6.71 11.72 -6.53
CA ASN A 118 6.03 10.58 -5.94
C ASN A 118 6.52 9.27 -6.57
N HIS A 119 6.82 8.28 -5.74
CA HIS A 119 7.27 6.96 -6.20
C HIS A 119 6.14 6.10 -6.79
N PHE A 120 4.89 6.43 -6.52
CA PHE A 120 3.71 5.66 -6.91
C PHE A 120 2.63 6.55 -7.46
N PHE A 121 1.94 6.07 -8.49
CA PHE A 121 0.72 6.66 -9.00
C PHE A 121 -0.21 5.56 -9.54
N PRO A 122 -1.50 5.62 -9.23
CA PRO A 122 -2.13 6.39 -8.15
C PRO A 122 -1.77 5.81 -6.77
N PRO A 123 -1.67 6.64 -5.74
CA PRO A 123 -1.19 6.22 -4.41
C PRO A 123 -2.06 5.17 -3.71
N HIS A 124 -3.26 4.92 -4.23
CA HIS A 124 -4.24 4.02 -3.62
C HIS A 124 -4.37 2.64 -4.31
N ILE A 125 -3.65 2.39 -5.40
CA ILE A 125 -3.63 1.07 -6.05
C ILE A 125 -2.45 0.29 -5.48
N SER A 126 -2.73 -0.52 -4.45
CA SER A 126 -1.71 -1.34 -3.78
C SER A 126 -1.23 -2.54 -4.61
N SER A 127 -1.91 -2.87 -5.71
CA SER A 127 -1.65 -4.05 -6.55
C SER A 127 -1.19 -3.75 -7.98
N GLY A 128 -1.04 -2.48 -8.34
CA GLY A 128 -0.57 -2.07 -9.68
C GLY A 128 0.95 -1.94 -9.78
N PRO A 129 1.50 -1.91 -11.01
CA PRO A 129 2.90 -1.60 -11.23
C PRO A 129 3.21 -0.16 -10.80
N ARG A 130 4.43 0.04 -10.33
CA ARG A 130 4.93 1.32 -9.88
C ARG A 130 4.98 2.31 -11.04
N SER A 131 4.39 3.49 -10.86
CA SER A 131 4.40 4.57 -11.85
C SER A 131 4.96 5.84 -11.22
N PRO A 132 6.29 6.04 -11.23
CA PRO A 132 6.91 7.25 -10.71
C PRO A 132 6.31 8.49 -11.36
N THR A 133 6.01 9.51 -10.56
CA THR A 133 5.35 10.73 -11.03
C THR A 133 6.09 11.97 -10.55
N LEU A 134 6.47 12.84 -11.49
CA LEU A 134 6.92 14.18 -11.22
C LEU A 134 5.74 15.14 -11.35
N ILE A 135 5.45 15.91 -10.31
CA ILE A 135 4.33 16.84 -10.27
C ILE A 135 4.90 18.26 -10.21
N VAL A 136 4.51 19.08 -11.16
CA VAL A 136 4.84 20.50 -11.22
C VAL A 136 3.58 21.31 -10.95
N ILE A 137 3.62 22.14 -9.93
CA ILE A 137 2.47 22.90 -9.44
C ILE A 137 2.75 24.39 -9.68
N GLY A 138 1.83 25.01 -10.38
CA GLY A 138 1.76 26.45 -10.59
C GLY A 138 0.80 27.14 -9.64
N GLU A 139 0.37 28.32 -10.02
CA GLU A 139 -0.64 29.06 -9.28
C GLU A 139 -2.06 28.68 -9.65
N THR A 140 -2.99 29.12 -8.84
CA THR A 140 -4.43 29.00 -9.14
C THR A 140 -4.78 29.91 -10.34
N VAL A 141 -5.42 29.34 -11.34
CA VAL A 141 -5.68 30.02 -12.63
C VAL A 141 -6.83 30.99 -12.52
N HIS A 142 -7.68 30.93 -11.48
CA HIS A 142 -8.97 31.57 -11.48
C HIS A 142 -9.33 32.25 -10.16
N ASP A 143 -10.03 33.36 -10.32
CA ASP A 143 -10.98 33.85 -9.33
C ASP A 143 -12.13 32.81 -9.20
N PRO A 144 -12.51 32.37 -7.99
CA PRO A 144 -13.66 31.48 -7.78
C PRO A 144 -14.96 31.96 -8.44
N ASN A 145 -15.14 33.27 -8.64
CA ASN A 145 -16.30 33.81 -9.32
C ASN A 145 -16.27 33.58 -10.85
N ALA A 146 -15.10 33.58 -11.47
CA ALA A 146 -14.95 33.31 -12.89
C ALA A 146 -15.23 31.84 -13.25
N LEU A 147 -15.10 30.90 -12.31
CA LEU A 147 -15.39 29.48 -12.55
C LEU A 147 -16.86 29.19 -12.83
N SER A 148 -17.77 29.98 -12.23
CA SER A 148 -19.20 29.86 -12.49
C SER A 148 -19.53 30.20 -13.93
N ASP A 149 -18.86 31.20 -14.50
CA ASP A 149 -19.07 31.61 -15.88
C ASP A 149 -18.55 30.55 -16.87
N LEU A 150 -17.41 29.91 -16.55
CA LEU A 150 -16.86 28.80 -17.34
C LEU A 150 -17.78 27.56 -17.31
N ASP A 151 -18.40 27.25 -16.17
CA ASP A 151 -19.35 26.16 -16.09
C ASP A 151 -20.61 26.43 -16.92
N TRP A 152 -21.07 27.70 -16.99
CA TRP A 152 -22.18 28.07 -17.87
C TRP A 152 -21.80 28.05 -19.35
N GLU A 153 -20.59 28.43 -19.71
CA GLU A 153 -20.05 28.29 -21.08
C GLU A 153 -20.06 26.82 -21.51
N LEU A 154 -19.57 25.94 -20.64
CA LEU A 154 -19.55 24.48 -20.89
C LEU A 154 -20.95 23.90 -21.07
N ARG A 155 -21.94 24.32 -20.27
CA ARG A 155 -23.34 23.88 -20.39
C ARG A 155 -24.03 24.37 -21.67
N SER A 156 -23.57 25.48 -22.20
CA SER A 156 -24.10 26.09 -23.44
C SER A 156 -23.35 25.64 -24.71
N ALA A 157 -22.29 24.85 -24.59
CA ALA A 157 -21.53 24.35 -25.73
C ALA A 157 -22.35 23.40 -26.61
N THR A 158 -21.94 23.23 -27.86
CA THR A 158 -22.55 22.26 -28.80
C THR A 158 -22.51 20.82 -28.27
N VAL A 159 -21.41 20.45 -27.60
CA VAL A 159 -21.31 19.24 -26.80
C VAL A 159 -21.21 19.71 -25.35
N PRO A 160 -22.30 19.67 -24.58
CA PRO A 160 -22.35 20.27 -23.26
C PRO A 160 -21.68 19.38 -22.20
N PHE A 161 -21.00 20.05 -21.25
CA PHE A 161 -20.47 19.47 -20.03
C PHE A 161 -21.12 20.11 -18.81
N HIS A 162 -21.35 19.33 -17.77
CA HIS A 162 -21.99 19.86 -16.56
C HIS A 162 -21.13 20.90 -15.84
N SER A 163 -19.82 20.73 -15.87
CA SER A 163 -18.83 21.57 -15.19
C SER A 163 -17.43 21.36 -15.75
N LEU A 164 -16.50 22.21 -15.35
CA LEU A 164 -15.08 22.06 -15.67
C LEU A 164 -14.51 20.71 -15.15
N LYS A 165 -15.02 20.23 -13.99
CA LYS A 165 -14.66 18.92 -13.48
C LYS A 165 -15.11 17.79 -14.41
N ASP A 166 -16.33 17.84 -14.90
CA ASP A 166 -16.90 16.87 -15.83
C ASP A 166 -16.09 16.82 -17.14
N LEU A 167 -15.69 17.98 -17.67
CA LEU A 167 -14.77 18.07 -18.82
C LEU A 167 -13.41 17.43 -18.53
N CYS A 168 -12.82 17.69 -17.35
CA CYS A 168 -11.56 17.06 -16.94
C CYS A 168 -11.69 15.54 -16.84
N ASP A 169 -12.78 15.06 -16.28
CA ASP A 169 -13.05 13.61 -16.13
C ASP A 169 -13.19 12.95 -17.53
N GLU A 170 -13.91 13.56 -18.47
CA GLU A 170 -14.04 13.03 -19.84
C GLU A 170 -12.71 13.14 -20.62
N CYS A 171 -11.92 14.19 -20.37
CA CYS A 171 -10.56 14.32 -20.94
C CYS A 171 -9.58 13.29 -20.37
N GLY A 172 -9.98 12.48 -19.38
CA GLY A 172 -9.14 11.45 -18.76
C GLY A 172 -8.27 11.94 -17.61
N LEU A 173 -8.59 13.09 -17.01
CA LEU A 173 -7.90 13.71 -15.88
C LEU A 173 -8.72 13.54 -14.58
N GLN A 174 -9.30 12.36 -14.40
CA GLN A 174 -10.18 12.03 -13.26
C GLN A 174 -9.44 12.19 -11.93
N GLY A 175 -10.08 12.96 -11.01
CA GLY A 175 -9.54 13.19 -9.68
C GLY A 175 -8.37 14.20 -9.60
N GLU A 176 -7.86 14.67 -10.74
CA GLU A 176 -6.73 15.60 -10.77
C GLU A 176 -7.16 17.06 -10.63
N PHE A 177 -8.40 17.38 -10.99
CA PHE A 177 -8.96 18.72 -10.86
C PHE A 177 -9.87 18.84 -9.64
N GLN A 178 -9.63 19.88 -8.83
CA GLN A 178 -10.54 20.34 -7.77
C GLN A 178 -10.63 21.85 -7.80
N TYR A 179 -11.84 22.39 -7.62
CA TYR A 179 -12.06 23.83 -7.58
C TYR A 179 -11.24 24.50 -6.48
N GLY A 180 -10.56 25.59 -6.83
CA GLY A 180 -9.70 26.33 -5.90
C GLY A 180 -8.29 25.78 -5.73
N ASN A 181 -7.95 24.65 -6.35
CA ASN A 181 -6.59 24.13 -6.36
C ASN A 181 -5.69 24.90 -7.35
N SER A 182 -4.40 24.80 -7.12
CA SER A 182 -3.36 25.27 -8.04
C SER A 182 -3.38 24.48 -9.34
N ALA A 183 -2.96 25.13 -10.43
CA ALA A 183 -2.73 24.44 -11.69
C ALA A 183 -1.64 23.37 -11.54
N MET A 184 -1.80 22.25 -12.21
CA MET A 184 -0.94 21.08 -12.02
C MET A 184 -0.60 20.42 -13.35
N LEU A 185 0.67 20.03 -13.48
CA LEU A 185 1.18 19.20 -14.56
C LEU A 185 1.83 17.95 -13.96
N GLN A 186 1.37 16.78 -14.39
CA GLN A 186 1.92 15.49 -13.98
C GLN A 186 2.70 14.84 -15.13
N LEU A 187 3.91 14.40 -14.83
CA LEU A 187 4.72 13.58 -15.72
C LEU A 187 4.84 12.18 -15.11
N ILE A 188 4.22 11.20 -15.74
CA ILE A 188 4.14 9.82 -15.26
C ILE A 188 5.01 8.93 -16.10
N ALA A 189 5.92 8.21 -15.45
CA ALA A 189 6.77 7.22 -16.06
C ALA A 189 6.22 5.82 -15.75
N GLU A 190 5.60 5.16 -16.74
CA GLU A 190 5.09 3.81 -16.56
C GLU A 190 6.23 2.82 -16.32
N ALA A 191 6.00 1.82 -15.47
CA ALA A 191 6.96 0.73 -15.30
C ALA A 191 7.12 -0.06 -16.62
N PRO A 192 8.34 -0.47 -16.99
CA PRO A 192 8.60 -1.16 -18.26
C PRO A 192 8.06 -2.60 -18.29
N GLY A 193 7.38 -3.05 -17.24
CA GLY A 193 6.74 -4.34 -17.16
C GLY A 193 6.04 -4.58 -15.83
N HIS A 194 5.26 -5.65 -15.80
CA HIS A 194 4.47 -6.05 -14.64
C HIS A 194 4.41 -7.57 -14.51
N ILE A 195 4.00 -8.05 -13.33
CA ILE A 195 3.76 -9.48 -13.09
C ILE A 195 2.53 -9.90 -13.91
N SER A 196 2.65 -10.99 -14.66
CA SER A 196 1.59 -11.51 -15.51
C SER A 196 0.48 -12.16 -14.69
N GLU A 197 -0.76 -11.97 -15.12
CA GLU A 197 -1.93 -12.69 -14.59
C GLU A 197 -1.85 -14.21 -14.80
N LYS A 198 -0.97 -14.67 -15.70
CA LYS A 198 -0.67 -16.10 -15.89
C LYS A 198 0.19 -16.68 -14.75
N SER A 199 0.67 -15.86 -13.79
CA SER A 199 1.32 -16.35 -12.59
C SER A 199 0.34 -17.19 -11.76
N GLY A 200 0.83 -18.25 -11.10
CA GLY A 200 -0.05 -19.13 -10.35
C GLY A 200 0.60 -20.44 -9.97
N PHE A 201 -0.22 -21.43 -9.67
CA PHE A 201 0.21 -22.78 -9.32
C PHE A 201 -0.03 -23.74 -10.50
N ASP A 202 0.93 -24.60 -10.76
CA ASP A 202 0.83 -25.63 -11.80
C ASP A 202 1.48 -26.93 -11.32
N LYS A 203 0.67 -27.96 -11.05
CA LYS A 203 1.11 -29.34 -10.70
C LYS A 203 2.24 -29.40 -9.67
N GLY A 204 2.09 -28.66 -8.57
CA GLY A 204 3.07 -28.65 -7.45
C GLY A 204 4.30 -27.79 -7.71
N LYS A 205 4.21 -26.88 -8.68
CA LYS A 205 5.19 -25.83 -8.94
C LYS A 205 4.51 -24.45 -8.84
N VAL A 206 5.25 -23.48 -8.39
CA VAL A 206 4.88 -22.07 -8.50
C VAL A 206 5.35 -21.56 -9.85
N ARG A 207 4.44 -21.01 -10.63
CA ARG A 207 4.73 -20.33 -11.89
C ARG A 207 4.73 -18.83 -11.67
N ILE A 208 5.85 -18.17 -11.94
CA ILE A 208 6.00 -16.72 -11.91
C ILE A 208 6.14 -16.24 -13.35
N GLY A 209 5.20 -15.40 -13.78
CA GLY A 209 5.22 -14.80 -15.11
C GLY A 209 5.36 -13.28 -15.03
N CYS A 210 5.93 -12.68 -16.06
CA CYS A 210 5.91 -11.23 -16.27
C CYS A 210 5.63 -10.90 -17.73
N VAL A 211 5.12 -9.69 -17.94
CA VAL A 211 5.01 -9.07 -19.27
C VAL A 211 5.84 -7.80 -19.24
N VAL A 212 6.73 -7.64 -20.21
CA VAL A 212 7.71 -6.55 -20.25
C VAL A 212 7.82 -5.97 -21.66
N GLY A 213 8.23 -4.71 -21.76
CA GLY A 213 8.48 -4.06 -23.04
C GLY A 213 9.57 -4.79 -23.85
N LYS A 214 9.41 -4.85 -25.18
CA LYS A 214 10.29 -5.60 -26.11
C LYS A 214 11.74 -5.14 -26.05
N ASP A 215 11.96 -3.84 -25.79
CA ASP A 215 13.28 -3.21 -25.82
C ASP A 215 14.00 -3.28 -24.45
N THR A 216 13.38 -3.94 -23.45
CA THR A 216 14.04 -4.20 -22.17
C THR A 216 14.98 -5.40 -22.27
N ASP A 217 16.12 -5.34 -21.57
CA ASP A 217 17.08 -6.44 -21.49
C ASP A 217 16.57 -7.54 -20.56
N PRO A 218 16.28 -8.77 -21.07
CA PRO A 218 15.84 -9.89 -20.25
C PRO A 218 16.75 -10.19 -19.07
N ALA A 219 18.06 -10.06 -19.20
CA ALA A 219 19.03 -10.38 -18.15
C ALA A 219 18.98 -9.39 -16.96
N ARG A 220 18.37 -8.23 -17.11
CA ARG A 220 18.24 -7.23 -16.06
C ARG A 220 16.97 -7.34 -15.22
N TRP A 221 16.07 -8.28 -15.57
CA TRP A 221 14.87 -8.58 -14.80
C TRP A 221 15.20 -9.56 -13.68
N ARG A 222 14.49 -9.40 -12.55
CA ARG A 222 14.52 -10.32 -11.42
C ARG A 222 13.17 -10.36 -10.73
N ALA A 223 12.73 -11.54 -10.32
CA ALA A 223 11.60 -11.72 -9.44
C ALA A 223 12.06 -12.28 -8.09
N GLY A 224 11.98 -11.47 -7.05
CA GLY A 224 12.04 -11.95 -5.68
C GLY A 224 10.71 -12.59 -5.29
N TYR A 225 10.71 -13.59 -4.42
CA TYR A 225 9.46 -14.21 -3.98
C TYR A 225 9.50 -14.69 -2.55
N ARG A 226 8.30 -14.76 -1.93
CA ARG A 226 8.03 -15.43 -0.67
C ARG A 226 6.92 -16.43 -0.90
N ILE A 227 7.05 -17.62 -0.32
CA ILE A 227 6.10 -18.72 -0.45
C ILE A 227 5.66 -19.17 0.93
N TRP A 228 4.36 -19.33 1.13
CA TRP A 228 3.73 -19.73 2.37
C TRP A 228 3.07 -21.09 2.25
N ASP A 229 3.10 -21.85 3.35
CA ASP A 229 2.17 -22.91 3.68
C ASP A 229 1.24 -22.48 4.83
N ARG A 230 0.57 -23.42 5.51
CA ARG A 230 -0.32 -23.13 6.64
C ARG A 230 0.42 -22.57 7.86
N ASN A 231 1.71 -22.84 7.99
CA ASN A 231 2.51 -22.53 9.18
C ASN A 231 3.36 -21.26 8.98
N GLY A 232 3.27 -20.62 7.81
CA GLY A 232 3.99 -19.40 7.53
C GLY A 232 4.89 -19.48 6.29
N VAL A 233 5.92 -18.65 6.25
CA VAL A 233 6.86 -18.56 5.11
C VAL A 233 7.79 -19.75 5.10
N ILE A 234 7.63 -20.62 4.11
CA ILE A 234 8.46 -21.84 3.93
C ILE A 234 9.63 -21.65 2.97
N HIS A 235 9.56 -20.63 2.10
CA HIS A 235 10.62 -20.38 1.13
C HIS A 235 10.72 -18.91 0.77
N ARG A 236 11.97 -18.41 0.67
CA ARG A 236 12.30 -17.09 0.14
C ARG A 236 13.41 -17.25 -0.88
N GLY A 237 13.31 -16.55 -1.99
CA GLY A 237 14.32 -16.64 -3.04
C GLY A 237 14.12 -15.59 -4.13
N SER A 238 14.91 -15.74 -5.17
CA SER A 238 14.77 -14.97 -6.40
C SER A 238 15.08 -15.82 -7.62
N CYS A 239 14.54 -15.47 -8.74
CA CYS A 239 14.89 -15.99 -10.05
C CYS A 239 15.34 -14.84 -10.97
N GLU A 240 16.45 -15.03 -11.63
CA GLU A 240 17.03 -14.04 -12.54
C GLU A 240 16.41 -14.16 -13.92
N GLY A 241 16.19 -13.04 -14.60
CA GLY A 241 15.55 -13.03 -15.91
C GLY A 241 16.32 -13.79 -17.00
N SER A 242 17.64 -13.97 -16.82
CA SER A 242 18.47 -14.83 -17.68
C SER A 242 18.09 -16.31 -17.64
N GLU A 243 17.41 -16.76 -16.58
CA GLU A 243 16.97 -18.14 -16.35
C GLU A 243 15.53 -18.39 -16.80
N TRP A 244 14.82 -17.34 -17.26
CA TRP A 244 13.41 -17.44 -17.62
C TRP A 244 13.21 -17.90 -19.05
N GLU A 245 12.10 -18.57 -19.28
CA GLU A 245 11.62 -18.89 -20.63
C GLU A 245 10.94 -17.65 -21.21
N TRP A 246 11.58 -17.03 -22.21
CA TRP A 246 11.08 -15.83 -22.87
C TRP A 246 10.37 -16.14 -24.17
N THR A 247 9.17 -15.59 -24.35
CA THR A 247 8.40 -15.62 -25.59
C THR A 247 8.02 -14.21 -26.01
N ILE A 248 7.93 -13.97 -27.30
CA ILE A 248 7.42 -12.70 -27.85
C ILE A 248 5.91 -12.84 -27.94
N ASP A 249 5.17 -11.89 -27.38
CA ASP A 249 3.72 -11.83 -27.40
C ASP A 249 3.30 -10.41 -27.82
N GLY A 250 2.98 -10.24 -29.09
CA GLY A 250 2.73 -8.93 -29.68
C GLY A 250 3.96 -8.02 -29.63
N GLU A 251 3.84 -6.85 -29.01
CA GLU A 251 4.93 -5.87 -28.85
C GLU A 251 5.65 -5.99 -27.50
N GLY A 252 5.25 -6.97 -26.68
CA GLY A 252 5.91 -7.26 -25.41
C GLY A 252 6.66 -8.58 -25.46
N ARG A 253 7.39 -8.85 -24.38
CA ARG A 253 7.94 -10.16 -24.07
C ARG A 253 7.26 -10.72 -22.85
N GLN A 254 6.93 -12.02 -22.87
CA GLN A 254 6.47 -12.75 -21.72
C GLN A 254 7.61 -13.61 -21.21
N GLY A 255 7.98 -13.39 -19.93
CA GLY A 255 8.94 -14.25 -19.21
C GLY A 255 8.21 -15.18 -18.28
N MET A 256 8.67 -16.44 -18.18
CA MET A 256 8.13 -17.45 -17.27
C MET A 256 9.24 -18.15 -16.51
N SER A 257 9.04 -18.33 -15.19
CA SER A 257 9.90 -19.14 -14.33
C SER A 257 9.06 -20.11 -13.50
N TYR A 258 9.62 -21.28 -13.20
CA TYR A 258 8.94 -22.34 -12.45
C TYR A 258 9.76 -22.74 -11.22
N ILE A 259 9.14 -22.62 -10.05
CA ILE A 259 9.79 -22.94 -8.76
C ILE A 259 9.14 -24.19 -8.20
N PRO A 260 9.88 -25.29 -8.05
CA PRO A 260 9.34 -26.53 -7.46
C PRO A 260 9.20 -26.34 -5.95
N VAL A 261 7.97 -26.31 -5.44
CA VAL A 261 7.66 -26.19 -4.01
C VAL A 261 6.48 -27.07 -3.66
N LYS A 262 6.66 -27.96 -2.68
CA LYS A 262 5.58 -28.81 -2.15
C LYS A 262 4.86 -28.08 -1.01
N GLY A 263 3.53 -28.16 -0.99
CA GLY A 263 2.71 -27.64 0.10
C GLY A 263 2.54 -26.11 0.10
N ALA A 264 3.02 -25.45 -0.95
CA ALA A 264 2.82 -24.00 -1.09
C ALA A 264 1.33 -23.68 -1.26
N LEU A 265 0.82 -22.71 -0.49
CA LEU A 265 -0.57 -22.24 -0.53
C LEU A 265 -0.69 -20.82 -1.11
N MET A 266 0.32 -20.00 -0.89
CA MET A 266 0.33 -18.60 -1.35
C MET A 266 1.75 -18.20 -1.76
N VAL A 267 1.82 -17.30 -2.71
CA VAL A 267 3.06 -16.70 -3.19
C VAL A 267 2.91 -15.19 -3.30
N GLN A 268 3.90 -14.46 -2.85
CA GLN A 268 4.08 -13.04 -3.10
C GLN A 268 5.34 -12.86 -3.95
N VAL A 269 5.21 -12.13 -5.03
CA VAL A 269 6.26 -11.87 -6.01
C VAL A 269 6.57 -10.39 -6.06
N TYR A 270 7.85 -10.05 -6.15
CA TYR A 270 8.37 -8.70 -6.29
C TYR A 270 9.19 -8.62 -7.57
N LEU A 271 8.61 -8.05 -8.62
CA LEU A 271 9.30 -7.86 -9.90
C LEU A 271 10.19 -6.63 -9.84
N SER A 272 11.42 -6.75 -10.30
CA SER A 272 12.39 -5.66 -10.40
C SER A 272 13.12 -5.65 -11.72
N TYR A 273 13.51 -4.44 -12.17
CA TYR A 273 14.37 -4.21 -13.32
C TYR A 273 15.58 -3.37 -12.93
N CYS A 274 16.79 -3.76 -13.29
CA CYS A 274 18.04 -3.11 -12.88
C CYS A 274 18.14 -2.91 -11.35
N GLY A 275 17.58 -3.81 -10.54
CA GLY A 275 17.55 -3.69 -9.08
C GLY A 275 16.47 -2.77 -8.51
N ILE A 276 15.67 -2.13 -9.35
CA ILE A 276 14.57 -1.25 -8.93
C ILE A 276 13.28 -2.05 -8.89
N GLY A 277 12.63 -2.13 -7.71
CA GLY A 277 11.33 -2.79 -7.53
C GLY A 277 10.22 -2.04 -8.27
N LEU A 278 9.46 -2.76 -9.09
CA LEU A 278 8.46 -2.18 -9.99
C LEU A 278 7.03 -2.66 -9.71
N HIS A 279 6.86 -3.92 -9.34
CA HIS A 279 5.54 -4.48 -9.13
C HIS A 279 5.56 -5.54 -8.04
N GLU A 280 4.53 -5.56 -7.23
CA GLU A 280 4.26 -6.59 -6.23
C GLU A 280 2.92 -7.25 -6.55
N PHE A 281 2.86 -8.57 -6.47
CA PHE A 281 1.63 -9.31 -6.69
C PHE A 281 1.55 -10.54 -5.78
N LYS A 282 0.35 -10.85 -5.26
CA LYS A 282 0.07 -12.03 -4.44
C LYS A 282 -0.93 -12.92 -5.14
N PHE A 283 -0.68 -14.22 -5.11
CA PHE A 283 -1.63 -15.22 -5.60
C PHE A 283 -1.60 -16.49 -4.75
N ALA A 284 -2.75 -17.15 -4.65
CA ALA A 284 -2.92 -18.36 -3.86
C ALA A 284 -3.18 -19.57 -4.75
N ASP A 285 -2.86 -20.77 -4.27
CA ASP A 285 -3.22 -22.01 -4.93
C ASP A 285 -4.77 -22.16 -4.91
N PRO A 286 -5.43 -22.20 -6.08
CA PRO A 286 -6.88 -22.35 -6.12
C PRO A 286 -7.35 -23.74 -5.64
N THR A 287 -6.48 -24.73 -5.61
CA THR A 287 -6.75 -26.08 -5.13
C THR A 287 -6.35 -26.29 -3.67
N GLY A 288 -5.39 -25.46 -3.20
CA GLY A 288 -5.01 -25.35 -1.80
C GLY A 288 -6.08 -24.59 -1.02
N TYR A 289 -6.12 -24.78 0.28
CA TYR A 289 -7.06 -24.04 1.08
C TYR A 289 -6.67 -22.57 1.17
N ALA A 290 -7.50 -21.72 0.64
CA ALA A 290 -7.43 -20.30 0.93
C ALA A 290 -8.41 -19.98 2.07
N ASN A 291 -8.04 -19.08 2.98
CA ASN A 291 -8.92 -18.60 4.02
C ASN A 291 -10.21 -18.02 3.41
N LEU A 292 -11.33 -18.75 3.58
CA LEU A 292 -12.61 -18.32 3.04
C LEU A 292 -13.08 -16.98 3.64
N ARG A 293 -12.76 -16.71 4.91
CA ARG A 293 -13.07 -15.44 5.58
C ARG A 293 -12.34 -14.29 4.88
N TYR A 294 -11.06 -14.50 4.54
CA TYR A 294 -10.26 -13.53 3.83
C TYR A 294 -10.76 -13.31 2.40
N LYS A 295 -11.18 -14.36 1.70
CA LYS A 295 -11.79 -14.22 0.37
C LYS A 295 -13.11 -13.45 0.39
N VAL A 296 -13.93 -13.66 1.41
CA VAL A 296 -15.16 -12.87 1.60
C VAL A 296 -14.81 -11.41 1.90
N TYR A 297 -13.79 -11.18 2.74
CA TYR A 297 -13.31 -9.83 3.01
C TYR A 297 -12.84 -9.14 1.72
N GLU A 298 -11.99 -9.77 0.91
CA GLU A 298 -11.51 -9.23 -0.38
C GLU A 298 -12.67 -8.92 -1.35
N ALA A 299 -13.70 -9.76 -1.38
CA ALA A 299 -14.86 -9.57 -2.25
C ALA A 299 -15.75 -8.39 -1.81
N VAL A 300 -15.80 -8.09 -0.50
CA VAL A 300 -16.65 -7.04 0.08
C VAL A 300 -15.89 -5.72 0.24
N ALA A 301 -14.62 -5.77 0.60
CA ALA A 301 -13.78 -4.60 0.70
C ALA A 301 -13.44 -4.09 -0.71
N SER A 302 -13.90 -2.88 -1.03
CA SER A 302 -13.61 -2.25 -2.33
C SER A 302 -12.12 -1.92 -2.53
N ASP A 303 -11.31 -2.03 -1.49
CA ASP A 303 -9.87 -1.75 -1.46
C ASP A 303 -9.18 -2.76 -0.53
N ALA A 304 -8.28 -3.56 -1.10
CA ALA A 304 -7.52 -4.57 -0.36
C ALA A 304 -6.67 -4.00 0.80
N GLY A 305 -6.31 -2.72 0.75
CA GLY A 305 -5.50 -2.05 1.78
C GLY A 305 -6.30 -1.48 2.97
N VAL A 306 -7.62 -1.70 3.06
CA VAL A 306 -8.44 -1.16 4.17
C VAL A 306 -7.98 -1.70 5.51
N LEU A 307 -7.72 -3.01 5.61
CA LEU A 307 -7.31 -3.65 6.86
C LEU A 307 -5.97 -3.09 7.36
N GLU A 308 -4.99 -2.99 6.47
CA GLU A 308 -3.67 -2.42 6.81
C GLU A 308 -3.78 -0.97 7.28
N ARG A 309 -4.64 -0.16 6.65
CA ARG A 309 -4.85 1.24 7.07
C ARG A 309 -5.51 1.35 8.43
N LEU A 310 -6.51 0.52 8.73
CA LEU A 310 -7.14 0.48 10.05
C LEU A 310 -6.13 0.11 11.14
N LEU A 311 -5.21 -0.82 10.84
CA LEU A 311 -4.21 -1.30 11.79
C LEU A 311 -3.00 -0.37 11.96
N GLN A 312 -2.72 0.51 11.00
CA GLN A 312 -1.58 1.42 11.08
C GLN A 312 -1.83 2.64 11.95
N GLY A 313 -3.08 3.10 12.08
CA GLY A 313 -3.46 4.33 12.78
C GLY A 313 -2.63 5.54 12.30
N ASN A 314 -3.26 6.58 11.81
CA ASN A 314 -2.51 7.74 11.29
C ASN A 314 -2.01 8.71 12.37
N GLY A 315 -2.31 8.45 13.67
CA GLY A 315 -1.85 9.23 14.83
C GLY A 315 -2.34 10.68 14.89
N THR A 316 -3.24 11.07 14.01
CA THR A 316 -3.62 12.48 13.81
C THR A 316 -5.13 12.77 13.98
N LYS A 317 -5.98 11.74 14.06
CA LYS A 317 -7.43 11.89 14.09
C LYS A 317 -8.04 11.40 15.40
N LYS A 318 -9.13 12.04 15.80
CA LYS A 318 -9.92 11.68 16.99
C LYS A 318 -10.46 10.24 16.96
N ASN A 319 -10.54 9.63 15.78
CA ASN A 319 -11.10 8.29 15.54
C ASN A 319 -10.04 7.19 15.36
N ASP A 320 -8.74 7.51 15.50
CA ASP A 320 -7.68 6.52 15.24
C ASP A 320 -7.75 5.30 16.18
N ALA A 321 -8.23 5.48 17.41
CA ALA A 321 -8.43 4.39 18.36
C ALA A 321 -9.57 3.46 17.91
N ASP A 322 -10.71 4.03 17.51
CA ASP A 322 -11.88 3.27 17.03
C ASP A 322 -11.55 2.52 15.72
N GLU A 323 -10.75 3.13 14.86
CA GLU A 323 -10.26 2.50 13.63
C GLU A 323 -9.33 1.32 13.94
N LEU A 324 -8.41 1.46 14.89
CA LEU A 324 -7.54 0.37 15.34
C LEU A 324 -8.34 -0.78 15.94
N GLU A 325 -9.32 -0.49 16.82
CA GLU A 325 -10.19 -1.52 17.40
C GLU A 325 -10.98 -2.28 16.35
N ALA A 326 -11.52 -1.58 15.34
CA ALA A 326 -12.20 -2.19 14.19
C ALA A 326 -11.24 -3.05 13.37
N GLY A 327 -10.03 -2.56 13.10
CA GLY A 327 -8.99 -3.30 12.38
C GLY A 327 -8.56 -4.57 13.11
N VAL A 328 -8.35 -4.49 14.43
CA VAL A 328 -7.99 -5.63 15.28
C VAL A 328 -9.11 -6.66 15.34
N SER A 329 -10.36 -6.21 15.47
CA SER A 329 -11.53 -7.10 15.41
C SER A 329 -11.58 -7.84 14.08
N LEU A 330 -11.41 -7.14 12.98
CA LEU A 330 -11.40 -7.76 11.65
C LEU A 330 -10.22 -8.75 11.50
N LEU A 331 -9.02 -8.37 11.91
CA LEU A 331 -7.83 -9.22 11.86
C LEU A 331 -8.02 -10.53 12.62
N LEU A 332 -8.44 -10.48 13.89
CA LEU A 332 -8.65 -11.66 14.71
C LEU A 332 -9.78 -12.54 14.15
N GLY A 333 -10.85 -11.93 13.60
CA GLY A 333 -11.91 -12.67 12.91
C GLY A 333 -11.41 -13.42 11.68
N LEU A 334 -10.54 -12.78 10.89
CA LEU A 334 -9.90 -13.40 9.73
C LEU A 334 -8.93 -14.52 10.13
N LEU A 335 -8.29 -14.41 11.30
CA LEU A 335 -7.41 -15.44 11.88
C LEU A 335 -8.18 -16.59 12.55
N GLY A 336 -9.51 -16.56 12.57
CA GLY A 336 -10.35 -17.67 12.99
C GLY A 336 -10.96 -17.58 14.37
N PHE A 337 -10.73 -16.49 15.10
CA PHE A 337 -11.35 -16.28 16.40
C PHE A 337 -12.85 -15.96 16.31
N SER A 338 -13.60 -16.38 17.32
CA SER A 338 -14.95 -15.89 17.59
C SER A 338 -14.87 -14.63 18.44
N LEU A 339 -15.53 -13.56 18.01
CA LEU A 339 -15.33 -12.23 18.57
C LEU A 339 -16.52 -11.73 19.37
N LEU A 340 -16.26 -11.07 20.48
CA LEU A 340 -17.20 -10.30 21.30
C LEU A 340 -16.69 -8.86 21.41
N PRO A 341 -17.06 -7.95 20.45
CA PRO A 341 -16.62 -6.55 20.46
C PRO A 341 -17.49 -5.74 21.44
N PHE A 342 -16.93 -5.39 22.60
CA PHE A 342 -17.65 -4.65 23.63
C PHE A 342 -17.58 -3.13 23.42
N SER A 343 -16.56 -2.63 22.76
CA SER A 343 -16.38 -1.20 22.43
C SER A 343 -17.54 -0.60 21.62
N MET A 344 -18.32 -1.44 20.92
CA MET A 344 -19.47 -0.98 20.12
C MET A 344 -20.64 -0.43 20.95
N SER A 345 -20.62 -0.57 22.29
CA SER A 345 -21.73 -0.14 23.17
C SER A 345 -21.25 0.82 24.25
N ASN A 346 -21.86 2.01 24.30
CA ASN A 346 -21.64 2.97 25.38
C ASN A 346 -22.03 2.46 26.77
N VAL A 347 -22.84 1.40 26.87
CA VAL A 347 -23.26 0.78 28.12
C VAL A 347 -22.15 -0.08 28.73
N LEU A 348 -21.20 -0.52 27.93
CA LEU A 348 -20.12 -1.43 28.34
C LEU A 348 -18.76 -0.71 28.43
N ARG A 349 -18.74 0.54 28.81
CA ARG A 349 -17.53 1.40 28.87
C ARG A 349 -16.38 0.87 29.72
N ASP A 350 -16.69 0.04 30.72
CA ASP A 350 -15.70 -0.56 31.62
C ASP A 350 -15.25 -1.96 31.13
N ALA A 351 -15.85 -2.50 30.05
CA ALA A 351 -15.44 -3.74 29.45
C ALA A 351 -14.13 -3.57 28.65
N PRO A 352 -13.41 -4.67 28.34
CA PRO A 352 -12.30 -4.64 27.38
C PRO A 352 -12.81 -4.23 26.00
N ASP A 353 -11.94 -3.71 25.14
CA ASP A 353 -12.33 -3.33 23.78
C ASP A 353 -12.87 -4.54 23.02
N LEU A 354 -12.27 -5.72 23.24
CA LEU A 354 -12.60 -6.96 22.54
C LEU A 354 -12.27 -8.18 23.40
N VAL A 355 -13.11 -9.21 23.32
CA VAL A 355 -12.78 -10.56 23.75
C VAL A 355 -12.82 -11.48 22.55
N ALA A 356 -11.78 -12.31 22.35
CA ALA A 356 -11.68 -13.24 21.25
C ALA A 356 -11.48 -14.67 21.78
N LEU A 357 -12.25 -15.63 21.23
CA LEU A 357 -12.21 -17.02 21.63
C LEU A 357 -11.63 -17.87 20.49
N SER A 358 -10.65 -18.70 20.81
CA SER A 358 -10.13 -19.70 19.88
C SER A 358 -11.10 -20.88 19.71
N THR A 359 -10.75 -21.82 18.84
CA THR A 359 -11.57 -23.00 18.55
C THR A 359 -11.71 -23.90 19.78
N ASN A 360 -10.66 -24.08 20.56
CA ASN A 360 -10.65 -24.89 21.78
C ASN A 360 -11.12 -24.13 23.04
N GLY A 361 -11.53 -22.87 22.86
CA GLY A 361 -12.10 -22.05 23.91
C GLY A 361 -11.10 -21.21 24.69
N SER A 362 -9.81 -21.16 24.30
CA SER A 362 -8.84 -20.20 24.87
C SER A 362 -9.27 -18.75 24.61
N ILE A 363 -9.05 -17.87 25.58
CA ILE A 363 -9.62 -16.52 25.57
C ILE A 363 -8.52 -15.46 25.50
N LEU A 364 -8.62 -14.55 24.53
CA LEU A 364 -7.86 -13.30 24.51
C LEU A 364 -8.74 -12.18 25.05
N VAL A 365 -8.26 -11.45 26.07
CA VAL A 365 -8.85 -10.20 26.55
C VAL A 365 -8.01 -9.06 26.02
N VAL A 366 -8.56 -8.29 25.08
CA VAL A 366 -7.79 -7.37 24.23
C VAL A 366 -8.12 -5.92 24.54
N GLU A 367 -7.07 -5.10 24.62
CA GLU A 367 -7.11 -3.64 24.63
C GLU A 367 -6.27 -3.09 23.47
N CYS A 368 -6.71 -2.01 22.85
CA CYS A 368 -6.05 -1.34 21.75
C CYS A 368 -5.53 0.04 22.16
N THR A 369 -4.38 0.46 21.63
CA THR A 369 -3.83 1.81 21.88
C THR A 369 -3.04 2.32 20.68
N VAL A 370 -3.24 3.58 20.32
CA VAL A 370 -2.49 4.27 19.24
C VAL A 370 -1.27 5.03 19.76
N GLY A 371 -0.91 4.86 21.03
CA GLY A 371 0.18 5.59 21.69
C GLY A 371 0.94 4.70 22.68
N PRO A 372 1.61 5.32 23.70
CA PRO A 372 2.35 4.59 24.73
C PRO A 372 1.51 3.50 25.36
N LEU A 373 2.14 2.35 25.69
CA LEU A 373 1.43 1.16 26.16
C LEU A 373 0.66 1.41 27.46
N ASP A 374 1.26 2.09 28.42
CA ASP A 374 0.64 2.39 29.73
C ASP A 374 -0.02 3.77 29.81
N ASN A 375 -0.56 4.25 28.69
CA ASN A 375 -1.30 5.51 28.69
C ASN A 375 -2.52 5.43 29.63
N LYS A 376 -2.55 6.28 30.68
CA LYS A 376 -3.61 6.34 31.71
C LYS A 376 -3.80 5.03 32.52
N GLY A 377 -2.73 4.26 32.72
CA GLY A 377 -2.78 3.03 33.52
C GLY A 377 -3.49 1.87 32.79
N LYS A 378 -3.41 1.82 31.46
CA LYS A 378 -4.06 0.76 30.66
C LYS A 378 -3.60 -0.64 31.03
N LEU A 379 -2.30 -0.83 31.32
CA LEU A 379 -1.76 -2.14 31.72
C LEU A 379 -2.43 -2.67 32.99
N GLY A 380 -2.56 -1.82 34.01
CA GLY A 380 -3.22 -2.20 35.29
C GLY A 380 -4.69 -2.57 35.05
N LYS A 381 -5.43 -1.75 34.30
CA LYS A 381 -6.84 -2.02 33.97
C LYS A 381 -7.02 -3.31 33.17
N LEU A 382 -6.15 -3.57 32.21
CA LEU A 382 -6.23 -4.78 31.39
C LEU A 382 -5.95 -6.03 32.23
N ALA A 383 -4.97 -5.98 33.13
CA ALA A 383 -4.72 -7.06 34.07
C ALA A 383 -5.94 -7.34 34.99
N GLU A 384 -6.57 -6.30 35.52
CA GLU A 384 -7.79 -6.41 36.34
C GLU A 384 -8.94 -7.04 35.53
N ARG A 385 -9.20 -6.58 34.31
CA ARG A 385 -10.23 -7.14 33.42
C ARG A 385 -10.01 -8.62 33.12
N GLY A 386 -8.75 -9.05 32.90
CA GLY A 386 -8.42 -10.47 32.74
C GLY A 386 -8.74 -11.31 33.98
N LEU A 387 -8.49 -10.77 35.20
CA LEU A 387 -8.85 -11.40 36.43
C LEU A 387 -10.39 -11.47 36.64
N ASP A 388 -11.11 -10.42 36.27
CA ASP A 388 -12.57 -10.38 36.37
C ASP A 388 -13.25 -11.37 35.47
N VAL A 389 -12.77 -11.53 34.21
CA VAL A 389 -13.23 -12.58 33.30
C VAL A 389 -13.00 -13.97 33.92
N ARG A 390 -11.81 -14.22 34.48
CA ARG A 390 -11.49 -15.48 35.15
C ARG A 390 -12.44 -15.75 36.31
N ARG A 391 -12.63 -14.78 37.23
CA ARG A 391 -13.50 -14.90 38.40
C ARG A 391 -14.96 -15.15 38.00
N ALA A 392 -15.45 -14.48 36.95
CA ALA A 392 -16.80 -14.66 36.46
C ALA A 392 -17.04 -16.07 35.93
N LEU A 393 -16.06 -16.63 35.18
CA LEU A 393 -16.13 -18.00 34.70
C LEU A 393 -16.06 -19.02 35.86
N GLU A 394 -15.18 -18.83 36.83
CA GLU A 394 -15.09 -19.66 38.05
C GLU A 394 -16.41 -19.65 38.82
N ALA A 395 -17.02 -18.48 39.01
CA ALA A 395 -18.28 -18.33 39.72
C ALA A 395 -19.46 -18.98 38.99
N SER A 396 -19.39 -19.11 37.64
CA SER A 396 -20.43 -19.80 36.87
C SER A 396 -20.29 -21.32 36.86
N GLY A 397 -19.27 -21.88 37.53
CA GLY A 397 -18.98 -23.33 37.52
C GLY A 397 -18.43 -23.85 36.21
N THR A 398 -18.02 -22.96 35.31
CA THR A 398 -17.41 -23.31 34.03
C THR A 398 -15.94 -23.71 34.25
N THR A 399 -15.48 -24.77 33.59
CA THR A 399 -14.02 -25.07 33.54
C THR A 399 -13.33 -23.87 32.94
N VAL A 400 -12.42 -23.24 33.71
CA VAL A 400 -11.76 -22.00 33.28
C VAL A 400 -10.79 -22.34 32.14
N PRO A 401 -11.01 -21.81 30.93
CA PRO A 401 -10.09 -21.99 29.83
C PRO A 401 -8.82 -21.15 30.06
N GLU A 402 -7.86 -21.31 29.18
CA GLU A 402 -6.68 -20.44 29.19
C GLU A 402 -7.08 -19.00 28.83
N ILE A 403 -6.66 -18.02 29.62
CA ILE A 403 -6.97 -16.61 29.42
C ILE A 403 -5.68 -15.84 29.31
N GLN A 404 -5.49 -15.15 28.19
CA GLN A 404 -4.36 -14.27 27.94
C GLN A 404 -4.85 -12.82 27.75
N THR A 405 -4.33 -11.91 28.54
CA THR A 405 -4.52 -10.47 28.34
C THR A 405 -3.53 -9.97 27.28
N VAL A 406 -4.03 -9.15 26.34
CA VAL A 406 -3.26 -8.69 25.18
C VAL A 406 -3.42 -7.19 25.00
N LEU A 407 -2.33 -6.47 24.94
CA LEU A 407 -2.30 -5.06 24.56
C LEU A 407 -1.78 -4.94 23.13
N ILE A 408 -2.58 -4.36 22.24
CA ILE A 408 -2.23 -4.15 20.84
C ILE A 408 -1.96 -2.68 20.59
N SER A 409 -0.79 -2.38 20.01
CA SER A 409 -0.37 -0.99 19.80
C SER A 409 0.22 -0.78 18.39
N THR A 410 -0.07 0.39 17.81
CA THR A 410 0.56 0.83 16.55
C THR A 410 2.01 1.28 16.72
N VAL A 411 2.49 1.39 17.96
CA VAL A 411 3.88 1.77 18.26
C VAL A 411 4.82 0.63 17.89
N SER A 412 5.99 0.98 17.36
CA SER A 412 7.04 0.00 17.08
C SER A 412 7.59 -0.61 18.38
N ARG A 413 8.12 -1.83 18.30
CA ARG A 413 8.73 -2.50 19.45
C ARG A 413 9.84 -1.66 20.11
N GLY A 414 10.62 -0.96 19.30
CA GLY A 414 11.64 -0.01 19.80
C GLY A 414 11.06 1.16 20.59
N GLY A 415 9.89 1.65 20.18
CA GLY A 415 9.18 2.73 20.90
C GLY A 415 8.46 2.28 22.18
N ALA A 416 8.21 0.99 22.33
CA ALA A 416 7.49 0.39 23.46
C ALA A 416 8.41 -0.09 24.61
N VAL A 417 9.73 -0.05 24.45
CA VAL A 417 10.72 -0.65 25.39
C VAL A 417 10.51 -0.21 26.84
N GLY A 418 10.15 1.06 27.08
CA GLY A 418 9.97 1.61 28.44
C GLY A 418 8.86 0.94 29.25
N ASP A 419 7.81 0.43 28.57
CA ASP A 419 6.63 -0.14 29.23
C ASP A 419 6.64 -1.68 29.23
N MET A 420 7.56 -2.31 28.46
CA MET A 420 7.60 -3.78 28.31
C MET A 420 7.82 -4.52 29.62
N GLU A 421 8.65 -4.01 30.53
CA GLU A 421 8.89 -4.64 31.82
C GLU A 421 7.62 -4.70 32.66
N ASN A 422 6.82 -3.63 32.67
CA ASN A 422 5.56 -3.56 33.39
C ASN A 422 4.52 -4.52 32.78
N ALA A 423 4.45 -4.61 31.46
CA ALA A 423 3.59 -5.57 30.77
C ALA A 423 3.97 -7.02 31.13
N GLY A 424 5.26 -7.34 31.10
CA GLY A 424 5.76 -8.65 31.50
C GLY A 424 5.43 -9.03 32.95
N LYS A 425 5.58 -8.08 33.90
CA LYS A 425 5.19 -8.28 35.31
C LYS A 425 3.71 -8.57 35.47
N ALA A 426 2.87 -7.95 34.63
CA ALA A 426 1.43 -8.15 34.62
C ALA A 426 0.96 -9.35 33.78
N ASN A 427 1.88 -10.13 33.20
CA ASN A 427 1.60 -11.25 32.28
C ASN A 427 0.73 -10.83 31.09
N ILE A 428 0.97 -9.62 30.54
CA ILE A 428 0.26 -9.08 29.39
C ILE A 428 1.11 -9.33 28.13
N ALA A 429 0.55 -9.99 27.13
CA ALA A 429 1.17 -10.08 25.81
C ALA A 429 1.08 -8.71 25.11
N VAL A 430 2.18 -8.27 24.50
CA VAL A 430 2.25 -6.99 23.79
C VAL A 430 2.47 -7.23 22.31
N LEU A 431 1.52 -6.80 21.50
CA LEU A 431 1.62 -6.81 20.06
C LEU A 431 1.92 -5.39 19.56
N CYS A 432 3.13 -5.19 19.05
CA CYS A 432 3.57 -3.95 18.43
C CYS A 432 3.28 -3.97 16.92
N ALA A 433 3.57 -2.89 16.23
CA ALA A 433 3.38 -2.75 14.79
C ALA A 433 4.02 -3.87 13.95
N GLU A 434 5.15 -4.41 14.42
CA GLU A 434 5.85 -5.53 13.78
C GLU A 434 5.06 -6.85 13.94
N ASP A 435 4.50 -7.10 15.13
CA ASP A 435 3.70 -8.30 15.42
C ASP A 435 2.37 -8.27 14.67
N ILE A 436 1.74 -7.11 14.55
CA ILE A 436 0.51 -6.92 13.75
C ILE A 436 0.78 -7.30 12.29
N ARG A 437 1.92 -6.87 11.73
CA ARG A 437 2.30 -7.24 10.35
C ARG A 437 2.53 -8.75 10.20
N GLU A 438 3.15 -9.38 11.19
CA GLU A 438 3.35 -10.83 11.20
C GLU A 438 2.00 -11.58 11.21
N LEU A 439 1.05 -11.16 12.03
CA LEU A 439 -0.31 -11.72 12.06
C LEU A 439 -1.06 -11.49 10.73
N LEU A 440 -0.91 -10.32 10.10
CA LEU A 440 -1.48 -10.06 8.78
C LEU A 440 -0.94 -11.03 7.71
N GLU A 441 0.33 -11.39 7.79
CA GLU A 441 0.94 -12.35 6.87
C GLU A 441 0.34 -13.77 7.02
N MET A 442 -0.22 -14.11 8.18
CA MET A 442 -0.87 -15.41 8.44
C MET A 442 -2.30 -15.48 7.89
N VAL A 443 -2.99 -14.35 7.76
CA VAL A 443 -4.42 -14.29 7.36
C VAL A 443 -4.73 -15.10 6.11
N PRO A 444 -3.98 -15.00 4.99
CA PRO A 444 -4.33 -15.74 3.76
C PRO A 444 -4.25 -17.26 3.90
N THR A 445 -3.50 -17.77 4.85
CA THR A 445 -3.24 -19.21 5.02
C THR A 445 -4.27 -19.94 5.88
N ALA A 446 -5.28 -19.25 6.40
CA ALA A 446 -6.29 -19.78 7.34
C ALA A 446 -5.65 -20.52 8.53
N PRO A 447 -4.85 -19.86 9.35
CA PRO A 447 -4.22 -20.51 10.50
C PRO A 447 -5.27 -21.04 11.49
N ASP A 448 -4.90 -22.03 12.29
CA ASP A 448 -5.70 -22.44 13.42
C ASP A 448 -5.68 -21.34 14.49
N ALA A 449 -6.86 -20.94 14.99
CA ALA A 449 -6.96 -19.92 16.02
C ALA A 449 -6.24 -20.29 17.32
N ASP A 450 -6.09 -21.57 17.63
CA ASP A 450 -5.35 -22.04 18.80
C ASP A 450 -3.83 -21.88 18.60
N GLU A 451 -3.30 -22.16 17.41
CA GLU A 451 -1.91 -21.88 17.08
C GLU A 451 -1.61 -20.38 17.13
N VAL A 452 -2.54 -19.55 16.65
CA VAL A 452 -2.41 -18.09 16.72
C VAL A 452 -2.48 -17.61 18.17
N PHE A 453 -3.32 -18.22 19.00
CA PHE A 453 -3.39 -17.93 20.43
C PHE A 453 -2.03 -18.16 21.11
N ASP A 454 -1.40 -19.32 20.88
CA ASP A 454 -0.08 -19.63 21.42
C ASP A 454 1.01 -18.68 20.90
N HIS A 455 0.93 -18.32 19.62
CA HIS A 455 1.82 -17.30 19.03
C HIS A 455 1.70 -15.94 19.71
N ILE A 456 0.47 -15.48 19.98
CA ILE A 456 0.21 -14.23 20.71
C ILE A 456 0.70 -14.33 22.16
N LYS A 457 0.40 -15.41 22.84
CA LYS A 457 0.81 -15.66 24.24
C LYS A 457 2.34 -15.62 24.38
N ALA A 458 3.07 -16.11 23.40
CA ALA A 458 4.53 -16.05 23.38
C ALA A 458 5.10 -14.60 23.31
N ARG A 459 4.25 -13.59 23.09
CA ARG A 459 4.64 -12.16 23.09
C ARG A 459 4.59 -11.51 24.48
N VAL A 460 4.39 -12.27 25.55
CA VAL A 460 4.58 -11.75 26.93
C VAL A 460 6.06 -11.41 27.12
N PRO A 461 6.39 -10.15 27.45
CA PRO A 461 7.78 -9.74 27.62
C PRO A 461 8.46 -10.49 28.79
N VAL A 462 9.68 -10.96 28.54
CA VAL A 462 10.49 -11.65 29.53
C VAL A 462 10.99 -10.62 30.55
N THR A 463 10.72 -10.84 31.85
CA THR A 463 11.20 -9.98 32.93
C THR A 463 12.51 -10.53 33.54
N GLN A 464 13.31 -9.65 34.16
CA GLN A 464 14.54 -10.09 34.85
C GLN A 464 14.25 -11.11 35.94
N SER A 465 13.12 -11.04 36.60
CA SER A 465 12.67 -12.02 37.62
C SER A 465 12.35 -13.39 37.01
N SER A 466 11.80 -13.46 35.81
CA SER A 466 11.53 -14.74 35.13
C SER A 466 12.81 -15.42 34.63
N LEU A 467 13.82 -14.66 34.23
CA LEU A 467 15.14 -15.18 33.88
C LEU A 467 15.82 -15.82 35.10
N THR A 468 15.71 -15.20 36.29
CA THR A 468 16.29 -15.71 37.55
C THR A 468 15.59 -16.99 38.00
N ALA A 469 14.26 -17.08 37.87
CA ALA A 469 13.49 -18.30 38.18
C ALA A 469 13.81 -19.45 37.23
N GLY A 470 13.95 -19.16 35.93
CA GLY A 470 14.37 -20.16 34.92
C GLY A 470 15.78 -20.71 35.15
N LEU A 471 16.73 -19.87 35.57
CA LEU A 471 18.08 -20.27 35.92
C LEU A 471 18.11 -21.14 37.22
N LEU A 472 17.30 -20.78 38.21
CA LEU A 472 17.20 -21.59 39.43
C LEU A 472 16.58 -22.98 39.22
N SER A 473 15.65 -23.14 38.28
CA SER A 473 15.03 -24.43 37.94
C SER A 473 16.01 -25.35 37.21
N VAL A 474 16.95 -24.81 36.43
CA VAL A 474 18.02 -25.58 35.76
C VAL A 474 19.06 -26.08 36.74
N PHE A 475 19.27 -25.39 37.84
CA PHE A 475 20.24 -25.82 38.90
C PHE A 475 19.64 -26.71 39.99
N GLN A 476 18.34 -27.00 39.96
CA GLN A 476 17.66 -27.85 40.96
C GLN A 476 17.43 -29.32 40.56
N HIS A 477 17.99 -29.78 39.45
CA HIS A 477 18.07 -31.20 39.14
C HIS A 477 19.48 -31.70 39.46
N PRO A 478 19.77 -32.19 40.69
CA PRO A 478 20.96 -32.98 40.95
C PRO A 478 20.75 -34.36 40.37
N ASN A 479 21.75 -34.82 39.64
CA ASN A 479 21.95 -36.22 39.23
C ASN A 479 21.42 -37.22 40.25
N ASN A 480 20.49 -38.07 39.86
CA ASN A 480 20.36 -39.41 40.46
C ASN A 480 20.61 -40.43 39.37
N THR A 481 21.88 -40.78 39.21
CA THR A 481 22.34 -42.07 38.75
C THR A 481 22.26 -43.04 39.91
N PHE A 482 21.38 -44.04 39.80
CA PHE A 482 21.68 -45.46 40.16
C PHE A 482 20.74 -46.34 39.38
#